data_4b6ec9bea5bd01954b7b4208df034cdd
#
_entry.id   4b6ec9bea5bd01954b7b4208df034cdd
#
_cell.length_a   1.000
_cell.length_b   1.000
_cell.length_c   1.000
_cell.angle_alpha   90.00
_cell.angle_beta   90.00
_cell.angle_gamma   90.00
#
_symmetry.space_group_name_H-M   'P 1'
#
loop_
_entity.id
_entity.type
_entity.pdbx_description
1 polymer ?
#
loop_
_entity_poly.entity_id
_entity_poly.type
_entity_poly.pdbx_seq_one_letter_code
_entity_poly.pdbx_strand_id
1 'polypeptide(L)'
;CVTLSCTNANLKNYNRNITTVSNISEEVRNCSFNMTTEVRDRKQRFHALFYKLDIVQIDKNSSDYRLINCNTSVIKQACPKISFDPIPIHYCAPAGYAILKCNDKNFNGTGPCKNVSSVQCTHGIKPVISTQLLLNGSLAEEEIVIRSENLTDNAKTIIVHLNKSVEINCTRPSNNTRTSITIGPGQLFYRTGDITGDIRKAYCEVNRTKWNEVLKQVTIKLKEHFGNKNISFQPPAGGDLEITTHHFNCRGEFFYCNTTQLFNGTYMENATMNGTIILPRKIKQIINMWQGVGQAMYAPPISGNISCLSNITGILLTRDGGINNTNETFRP
;
A
#
# COMPACT_ATOMS: atom_id res chain seq x y z
N CYS A 1 -6.81 18.40 16.63
CA CYS A 1 -8.02 17.55 16.64
C CYS A 1 -9.23 18.37 17.11
N VAL A 2 -10.20 18.53 16.24
CA VAL A 2 -11.44 19.25 16.52
C VAL A 2 -12.64 18.43 16.05
N THR A 3 -13.83 18.75 16.56
CA THR A 3 -15.06 18.14 16.07
C THR A 3 -15.37 18.64 14.66
N LEU A 4 -15.61 17.71 13.75
CA LEU A 4 -15.93 17.97 12.35
C LEU A 4 -17.43 17.75 12.13
N SER A 5 -18.08 18.68 11.43
CA SER A 5 -19.44 18.51 10.94
C SER A 5 -19.37 18.14 9.45
N CYS A 6 -19.67 16.89 9.13
CA CYS A 6 -19.44 16.36 7.79
C CYS A 6 -20.75 16.03 7.07
N THR A 7 -20.76 16.35 5.78
CA THR A 7 -21.86 16.05 4.85
C THR A 7 -21.31 15.37 3.60
N ASN A 8 -22.20 14.89 2.75
CA ASN A 8 -21.78 14.33 1.46
C ASN A 8 -21.11 15.41 0.60
N ALA A 9 -20.01 15.08 -0.04
CA ALA A 9 -19.32 15.99 -0.94
C ALA A 9 -20.08 16.09 -2.27
N ASN A 10 -20.37 17.33 -2.70
CA ASN A 10 -20.86 17.62 -4.04
C ASN A 10 -19.67 17.80 -4.97
N LEU A 11 -19.33 16.76 -5.73
CA LEU A 11 -18.26 16.81 -6.70
C LEU A 11 -18.77 17.47 -7.99
N LYS A 12 -18.14 18.55 -8.42
CA LYS A 12 -18.47 19.24 -9.67
C LYS A 12 -18.15 18.32 -10.86
N ASN A 13 -19.08 18.24 -11.82
CA ASN A 13 -18.98 17.43 -13.06
C ASN A 13 -19.13 15.92 -12.91
N TYR A 14 -20.01 15.48 -12.04
CA TYR A 14 -20.36 14.09 -11.93
C TYR A 14 -21.42 13.69 -12.98
N ASN A 15 -21.06 12.84 -13.92
CA ASN A 15 -21.99 12.28 -14.89
C ASN A 15 -22.75 11.11 -14.26
N ARG A 16 -24.05 11.30 -14.01
CA ARG A 16 -24.95 10.38 -13.27
C ARG A 16 -25.30 9.06 -13.98
N ASN A 17 -24.81 8.82 -15.17
CA ASN A 17 -25.36 7.79 -16.07
C ASN A 17 -24.66 6.42 -16.08
N ILE A 18 -23.81 6.09 -15.12
CA ILE A 18 -23.20 4.75 -15.05
C ILE A 18 -23.45 4.12 -13.69
N THR A 19 -24.36 3.16 -13.68
CA THR A 19 -24.90 2.46 -12.50
C THR A 19 -24.09 1.26 -11.99
N THR A 20 -22.81 1.17 -12.27
CA THR A 20 -21.99 0.05 -11.78
C THR A 20 -20.64 0.53 -11.27
N VAL A 21 -20.43 0.34 -10.03
CA VAL A 21 -19.25 0.49 -9.16
C VAL A 21 -19.45 1.57 -8.10
N SER A 22 -19.61 1.12 -6.86
CA SER A 22 -19.58 1.81 -5.55
C SER A 22 -19.69 3.35 -5.59
N ASN A 23 -20.73 3.86 -4.94
CA ASN A 23 -21.02 5.28 -4.74
C ASN A 23 -19.78 6.03 -4.23
N ILE A 24 -19.09 6.73 -5.10
CA ILE A 24 -17.88 7.49 -4.80
C ILE A 24 -18.19 8.76 -4.00
N SER A 25 -19.43 9.25 -4.08
CA SER A 25 -19.93 10.23 -3.12
C SER A 25 -19.85 9.75 -1.66
N GLU A 26 -19.67 8.43 -1.45
CA GLU A 26 -19.44 7.84 -0.14
C GLU A 26 -17.98 7.83 0.30
N GLU A 27 -17.00 8.02 -0.60
CA GLU A 27 -15.58 7.98 -0.24
C GLU A 27 -15.03 9.31 0.28
N VAL A 28 -15.64 10.43 -0.09
CA VAL A 28 -15.21 11.76 0.28
C VAL A 28 -16.33 12.51 1.01
N ARG A 29 -15.96 13.15 2.11
CA ARG A 29 -16.87 13.98 2.92
C ARG A 29 -16.41 15.43 2.94
N ASN A 30 -17.37 16.35 2.86
CA ASN A 30 -17.13 17.77 3.08
C ASN A 30 -17.36 18.09 4.55
N CYS A 31 -16.31 18.43 5.25
CA CYS A 31 -16.30 18.66 6.69
C CYS A 31 -16.07 20.14 7.00
N SER A 32 -16.89 20.69 7.89
CA SER A 32 -16.73 22.04 8.44
C SER A 32 -16.26 21.96 9.89
N PHE A 33 -15.43 22.86 10.30
CA PHE A 33 -14.88 22.92 11.65
C PHE A 33 -14.50 24.33 12.05
N ASN A 34 -14.50 24.57 13.37
CA ASN A 34 -14.02 25.80 13.95
C ASN A 34 -12.58 25.63 14.43
N MET A 35 -11.70 26.49 13.99
CA MET A 35 -10.29 26.45 14.34
C MET A 35 -9.79 27.81 14.75
N THR A 36 -8.82 27.87 15.66
CA THR A 36 -8.10 29.07 16.01
C THR A 36 -7.37 29.66 14.80
N THR A 37 -7.22 30.97 14.78
CA THR A 37 -6.48 31.70 13.76
C THR A 37 -5.10 32.12 14.31
N GLU A 38 -4.43 33.04 13.63
CA GLU A 38 -3.20 33.68 14.13
C GLU A 38 -3.38 34.34 15.52
N VAL A 39 -4.58 34.79 15.82
CA VAL A 39 -4.96 35.34 17.12
C VAL A 39 -5.67 34.27 17.93
N ARG A 40 -5.12 33.87 19.08
CA ARG A 40 -5.63 32.77 19.93
C ARG A 40 -7.10 32.88 20.32
N ASP A 41 -7.58 34.09 20.50
CA ASP A 41 -8.96 34.34 20.94
C ASP A 41 -9.97 34.38 19.79
N ARG A 42 -9.50 34.24 18.55
CA ARG A 42 -10.33 34.29 17.36
C ARG A 42 -10.46 32.91 16.73
N LYS A 43 -11.66 32.37 16.70
CA LYS A 43 -12.00 31.17 15.99
C LYS A 43 -12.71 31.53 14.69
N GLN A 44 -12.38 30.81 13.64
CA GLN A 44 -13.00 30.92 12.32
C GLN A 44 -13.47 29.56 11.85
N ARG A 45 -14.57 29.56 11.10
CA ARG A 45 -15.07 28.33 10.48
C ARG A 45 -14.38 28.09 9.16
N PHE A 46 -13.83 26.89 9.03
CA PHE A 46 -13.20 26.40 7.81
C PHE A 46 -13.91 25.15 7.32
N HIS A 47 -13.65 24.77 6.07
CA HIS A 47 -14.07 23.49 5.52
C HIS A 47 -12.89 22.80 4.85
N ALA A 48 -12.94 21.48 4.79
CA ALA A 48 -11.98 20.66 4.08
C ALA A 48 -12.66 19.37 3.59
N LEU A 49 -12.14 18.79 2.54
CA LEU A 49 -12.54 17.48 2.06
C LEU A 49 -11.64 16.41 2.71
N PHE A 50 -12.26 15.42 3.31
CA PHE A 50 -11.57 14.27 3.88
C PHE A 50 -12.07 12.98 3.25
N TYR A 51 -11.19 12.01 3.13
CA TYR A 51 -11.59 10.66 2.79
C TYR A 51 -12.31 10.00 3.98
N LYS A 52 -13.34 9.22 3.70
CA LYS A 52 -14.11 8.53 4.73
C LYS A 52 -13.26 7.63 5.62
N LEU A 53 -12.16 7.10 5.10
CA LEU A 53 -11.21 6.29 5.86
C LEU A 53 -10.44 7.08 6.94
N ASP A 54 -10.36 8.39 6.81
CA ASP A 54 -9.62 9.28 7.72
C ASP A 54 -10.48 9.85 8.85
N ILE A 55 -11.78 9.65 8.80
CA ILE A 55 -12.74 10.18 9.78
C ILE A 55 -13.57 9.08 10.40
N VAL A 56 -13.92 9.28 11.66
CA VAL A 56 -14.76 8.37 12.45
C VAL A 56 -15.94 9.15 13.03
N GLN A 57 -17.14 8.61 12.89
CA GLN A 57 -18.33 9.19 13.47
C GLN A 57 -18.29 9.10 15.00
N ILE A 58 -18.57 10.18 15.70
CA ILE A 58 -18.53 10.23 17.16
C ILE A 58 -19.73 9.48 17.74
N ASP A 59 -20.94 9.79 17.24
CA ASP A 59 -22.17 9.13 17.62
C ASP A 59 -22.91 8.60 16.39
N LYS A 60 -23.49 7.43 16.49
CA LYS A 60 -24.15 6.71 15.37
C LYS A 60 -25.25 7.52 14.66
N ASN A 61 -25.84 8.51 15.31
CA ASN A 61 -26.95 9.29 14.79
C ASN A 61 -26.61 10.78 14.55
N SER A 62 -25.35 11.18 14.70
CA SER A 62 -24.94 12.58 14.53
C SER A 62 -24.10 12.77 13.25
N SER A 63 -24.07 14.00 12.75
CA SER A 63 -23.18 14.41 11.67
C SER A 63 -21.79 14.83 12.17
N ASP A 64 -21.49 14.56 13.45
CA ASP A 64 -20.23 14.91 14.07
C ASP A 64 -19.22 13.79 13.90
N TYR A 65 -18.05 14.17 13.41
CA TYR A 65 -16.94 13.27 13.12
C TYR A 65 -15.68 13.79 13.81
N ARG A 66 -14.70 12.93 13.93
CA ARG A 66 -13.34 13.28 14.30
C ARG A 66 -12.36 12.60 13.35
N LEU A 67 -11.16 13.12 13.28
CA LEU A 67 -10.09 12.42 12.56
C LEU A 67 -9.78 11.10 13.27
N ILE A 68 -9.49 10.08 12.48
CA ILE A 68 -9.06 8.79 13.02
C ILE A 68 -7.78 8.98 13.85
N ASN A 69 -7.62 8.24 14.92
CA ASN A 69 -6.49 8.32 15.85
C ASN A 69 -6.39 9.60 16.69
N CYS A 70 -7.33 10.54 16.63
CA CYS A 70 -7.32 11.73 17.48
C CYS A 70 -7.43 11.41 18.97
N ASN A 71 -8.07 10.31 19.33
CA ASN A 71 -8.24 9.87 20.73
C ASN A 71 -7.09 9.01 21.24
N THR A 72 -6.25 8.49 20.35
CA THR A 72 -5.21 7.49 20.70
C THR A 72 -3.79 7.97 20.37
N SER A 73 -3.64 8.96 19.50
CA SER A 73 -2.35 9.34 18.95
C SER A 73 -2.24 10.85 18.77
N VAL A 74 -1.02 11.35 18.80
CA VAL A 74 -0.70 12.71 18.33
C VAL A 74 -0.59 12.67 16.81
N ILE A 75 -1.34 13.52 16.12
CA ILE A 75 -1.31 13.65 14.66
C ILE A 75 -0.37 14.78 14.29
N LYS A 76 0.66 14.48 13.52
CA LYS A 76 1.59 15.46 12.97
C LYS A 76 1.43 15.55 11.46
N GLN A 77 1.41 16.76 10.93
CA GLN A 77 1.41 16.96 9.49
C GLN A 77 2.83 16.82 8.91
N ALA A 78 2.98 16.05 7.85
CA ALA A 78 4.21 16.04 7.09
C ALA A 78 4.41 17.37 6.35
N CYS A 79 5.64 17.82 6.26
CA CYS A 79 5.97 19.02 5.50
C CYS A 79 5.64 18.83 4.01
N PRO A 80 4.94 19.74 3.35
CA PRO A 80 4.59 19.58 1.92
C PRO A 80 5.80 19.57 0.99
N LYS A 81 6.93 20.10 1.42
CA LYS A 81 8.19 20.14 0.68
C LYS A 81 9.04 18.87 0.82
N ILE A 82 8.67 17.96 1.73
CA ILE A 82 9.39 16.70 1.92
C ILE A 82 9.02 15.75 0.80
N SER A 83 10.05 15.21 0.13
CA SER A 83 9.88 14.09 -0.80
C SER A 83 9.85 12.78 -0.02
N PHE A 84 8.88 11.92 -0.35
CA PHE A 84 8.80 10.55 0.17
C PHE A 84 9.42 9.53 -0.79
N ASP A 85 10.17 9.97 -1.79
CA ASP A 85 10.85 9.07 -2.73
C ASP A 85 11.95 8.30 -2.01
N PRO A 86 12.00 6.97 -2.11
CA PRO A 86 13.03 6.19 -1.46
C PRO A 86 14.41 6.47 -2.10
N ILE A 87 15.38 6.76 -1.26
CA ILE A 87 16.78 7.01 -1.66
C ILE A 87 17.58 5.76 -1.31
N PRO A 88 18.46 5.25 -2.20
CA PRO A 88 19.30 4.11 -1.89
C PRO A 88 20.14 4.33 -0.65
N ILE A 89 20.11 3.39 0.30
CA ILE A 89 20.87 3.40 1.54
C ILE A 89 21.87 2.25 1.49
N HIS A 90 23.11 2.53 1.90
CA HIS A 90 24.14 1.52 2.06
C HIS A 90 24.38 1.27 3.55
N TYR A 91 24.41 -0.01 3.94
CA TYR A 91 24.85 -0.40 5.27
C TYR A 91 26.32 -0.78 5.22
N CYS A 92 27.13 -0.17 6.09
CA CYS A 92 28.55 -0.42 6.15
C CYS A 92 28.95 -0.98 7.51
N ALA A 93 29.93 -1.88 7.50
CA ALA A 93 30.48 -2.43 8.72
C ALA A 93 31.38 -1.37 9.40
N PRO A 94 31.43 -1.33 10.75
CA PRO A 94 32.38 -0.49 11.46
C PRO A 94 33.82 -0.98 11.27
N ALA A 95 34.79 -0.16 11.62
CA ALA A 95 36.21 -0.51 11.53
C ALA A 95 36.52 -1.80 12.31
N GLY A 96 37.25 -2.70 11.69
CA GLY A 96 37.56 -4.03 12.25
C GLY A 96 36.55 -5.11 11.98
N TYR A 97 35.44 -4.81 11.29
CA TYR A 97 34.40 -5.74 10.88
C TYR A 97 34.22 -5.77 9.38
N ALA A 98 33.67 -6.83 8.88
CA ALA A 98 33.34 -6.98 7.46
C ALA A 98 31.96 -7.67 7.30
N ILE A 99 31.33 -7.41 6.18
CA ILE A 99 30.08 -8.07 5.79
C ILE A 99 30.42 -9.21 4.85
N LEU A 100 29.90 -10.39 5.15
CA LEU A 100 30.00 -11.55 4.26
C LEU A 100 28.78 -11.55 3.33
N LYS A 101 29.02 -11.56 2.03
CA LYS A 101 28.03 -11.58 0.99
C LYS A 101 27.99 -12.95 0.33
N CYS A 102 26.83 -13.60 0.36
CA CYS A 102 26.60 -14.82 -0.40
C CYS A 102 26.27 -14.50 -1.86
N ASN A 103 27.05 -15.01 -2.78
CA ASN A 103 26.87 -14.79 -4.22
C ASN A 103 26.21 -15.97 -4.93
N ASP A 104 25.76 -17.00 -4.21
CA ASP A 104 25.03 -18.11 -4.79
C ASP A 104 23.68 -17.61 -5.34
N LYS A 105 23.43 -17.88 -6.62
CA LYS A 105 22.27 -17.35 -7.34
C LYS A 105 20.92 -17.86 -6.83
N ASN A 106 20.91 -19.09 -6.31
CA ASN A 106 19.70 -19.74 -5.79
C ASN A 106 19.72 -19.86 -4.25
N PHE A 107 20.49 -19.02 -3.57
CA PHE A 107 20.56 -19.04 -2.12
C PHE A 107 19.24 -18.55 -1.50
N ASN A 108 18.63 -19.40 -0.68
CA ASN A 108 17.33 -19.12 -0.06
C ASN A 108 17.41 -18.38 1.28
N GLY A 109 18.59 -18.00 1.73
CA GLY A 109 18.82 -17.29 2.99
C GLY A 109 19.22 -18.18 4.16
N THR A 110 19.19 -19.51 4.01
CA THR A 110 19.54 -20.49 5.05
C THR A 110 20.51 -21.53 4.52
N GLY A 111 21.33 -22.09 5.41
CA GLY A 111 22.28 -23.14 5.06
C GLY A 111 23.62 -22.63 4.54
N PRO A 112 24.46 -23.53 3.98
CA PRO A 112 25.79 -23.18 3.53
C PRO A 112 25.75 -22.36 2.24
N CYS A 113 26.68 -21.43 2.12
CA CYS A 113 26.93 -20.67 0.89
C CYS A 113 28.30 -21.06 0.34
N LYS A 114 28.38 -21.36 -0.95
CA LYS A 114 29.62 -21.80 -1.62
C LYS A 114 30.48 -20.65 -2.14
N ASN A 115 29.86 -19.60 -2.63
CA ASN A 115 30.53 -18.44 -3.20
C ASN A 115 30.32 -17.21 -2.28
N VAL A 116 31.28 -16.97 -1.40
CA VAL A 116 31.22 -15.90 -0.41
C VAL A 116 32.27 -14.85 -0.73
N SER A 117 31.86 -13.59 -0.71
CA SER A 117 32.77 -12.45 -0.77
C SER A 117 32.66 -11.61 0.49
N SER A 118 33.72 -10.88 0.80
CA SER A 118 33.79 -9.92 1.90
C SER A 118 33.64 -8.52 1.35
N VAL A 119 32.73 -7.74 1.90
CA VAL A 119 32.49 -6.36 1.51
C VAL A 119 32.47 -5.44 2.73
N GLN A 120 32.86 -4.17 2.57
CA GLN A 120 32.75 -3.17 3.63
C GLN A 120 31.35 -2.61 3.75
N CYS A 121 30.67 -2.42 2.61
CA CYS A 121 29.32 -1.87 2.53
C CYS A 121 28.46 -2.72 1.61
N THR A 122 27.14 -2.71 1.84
CA THR A 122 26.18 -3.29 0.93
C THR A 122 26.02 -2.44 -0.32
N HIS A 123 25.38 -2.99 -1.36
CA HIS A 123 24.86 -2.17 -2.47
C HIS A 123 23.79 -1.20 -1.98
N GLY A 124 23.39 -0.24 -2.81
CA GLY A 124 22.31 0.67 -2.49
C GLY A 124 20.97 -0.04 -2.41
N ILE A 125 20.32 0.01 -1.25
CA ILE A 125 19.02 -0.59 -1.00
C ILE A 125 18.00 0.53 -0.86
N LYS A 126 16.99 0.56 -1.72
CA LYS A 126 15.88 1.52 -1.61
C LYS A 126 14.93 1.07 -0.50
N PRO A 127 14.66 1.92 0.51
CA PRO A 127 13.73 1.58 1.60
C PRO A 127 12.27 1.72 1.17
N VAL A 128 11.85 0.90 0.23
CA VAL A 128 10.46 0.88 -0.25
C VAL A 128 9.60 0.17 0.78
N ILE A 129 8.55 0.85 1.24
CA ILE A 129 7.60 0.31 2.20
C ILE A 129 6.33 -0.09 1.45
N SER A 130 5.96 -1.35 1.56
CA SER A 130 4.76 -1.90 0.95
C SER A 130 4.27 -3.11 1.74
N THR A 131 3.04 -3.53 1.45
CA THR A 131 2.47 -4.77 1.96
C THR A 131 2.08 -5.67 0.81
N GLN A 132 2.03 -6.97 1.03
CA GLN A 132 1.66 -8.02 0.07
C GLN A 132 2.61 -8.17 -1.12
N LEU A 133 2.91 -7.10 -1.83
CA LEU A 133 3.78 -7.08 -3.00
C LEU A 133 5.03 -6.27 -2.70
N LEU A 134 6.19 -6.80 -3.01
CA LEU A 134 7.46 -6.09 -2.90
C LEU A 134 7.75 -5.36 -4.21
N LEU A 135 8.01 -4.05 -4.09
CA LEU A 135 8.16 -3.16 -5.23
C LEU A 135 9.61 -2.70 -5.40
N ASN A 136 10.04 -2.57 -6.63
CA ASN A 136 11.31 -1.95 -7.03
C ASN A 136 12.56 -2.53 -6.34
N GLY A 137 12.48 -3.79 -5.92
CA GLY A 137 13.61 -4.52 -5.39
C GLY A 137 14.47 -5.16 -6.48
N SER A 138 15.44 -5.95 -6.08
CA SER A 138 16.23 -6.76 -6.99
C SER A 138 15.46 -8.00 -7.43
N LEU A 139 15.79 -8.52 -8.61
CA LEU A 139 15.25 -9.77 -9.13
C LEU A 139 16.20 -10.92 -8.80
N ALA A 140 15.67 -12.12 -8.68
CA ALA A 140 16.47 -13.35 -8.63
C ALA A 140 17.17 -13.56 -9.98
N GLU A 141 18.43 -14.00 -9.94
CA GLU A 141 19.25 -14.06 -11.15
C GLU A 141 18.90 -15.23 -12.07
N GLU A 142 18.49 -16.36 -11.53
CA GLU A 142 18.18 -17.57 -12.31
C GLU A 142 16.71 -17.98 -12.17
N GLU A 143 16.35 -18.59 -11.06
CA GLU A 143 15.02 -19.11 -10.79
C GLU A 143 14.31 -18.31 -9.70
N ILE A 144 12.99 -18.44 -9.62
CA ILE A 144 12.23 -17.93 -8.49
C ILE A 144 12.74 -18.61 -7.22
N VAL A 145 13.02 -17.82 -6.19
CA VAL A 145 13.49 -18.32 -4.90
C VAL A 145 12.38 -18.15 -3.86
N ILE A 146 12.06 -19.23 -3.17
CA ILE A 146 11.12 -19.23 -2.06
C ILE A 146 11.91 -19.13 -0.75
N ARG A 147 11.60 -18.11 0.04
CA ARG A 147 12.29 -17.80 1.28
C ARG A 147 11.33 -17.83 2.45
N SER A 148 11.72 -18.47 3.53
CA SER A 148 10.99 -18.48 4.79
C SER A 148 11.94 -18.85 5.94
N GLU A 149 11.63 -18.40 7.13
CA GLU A 149 12.34 -18.84 8.33
C GLU A 149 12.15 -20.36 8.55
N ASN A 150 10.93 -20.84 8.33
CA ASN A 150 10.58 -22.26 8.37
C ASN A 150 9.32 -22.51 7.54
N LEU A 151 9.47 -23.20 6.41
CA LEU A 151 8.35 -23.52 5.51
C LEU A 151 7.32 -24.48 6.14
N THR A 152 7.72 -25.26 7.10
CA THR A 152 6.81 -26.19 7.80
C THR A 152 5.90 -25.46 8.81
N ASP A 153 6.28 -24.30 9.25
CA ASP A 153 5.51 -23.45 10.15
C ASP A 153 4.64 -22.48 9.33
N ASN A 154 3.32 -22.68 9.34
CA ASN A 154 2.38 -21.84 8.61
C ASN A 154 2.25 -20.42 9.18
N ALA A 155 2.75 -20.14 10.38
CA ALA A 155 2.79 -18.80 10.96
C ALA A 155 3.91 -17.93 10.37
N LYS A 156 4.89 -18.53 9.71
CA LYS A 156 6.02 -17.81 9.12
C LYS A 156 5.70 -17.33 7.71
N THR A 157 5.96 -16.05 7.47
CA THR A 157 5.76 -15.43 6.15
C THR A 157 6.69 -16.04 5.13
N ILE A 158 6.13 -16.33 3.96
CA ILE A 158 6.88 -16.81 2.81
C ILE A 158 7.16 -15.62 1.89
N ILE A 159 8.42 -15.43 1.54
CA ILE A 159 8.84 -14.43 0.56
C ILE A 159 9.11 -15.13 -0.76
N VAL A 160 8.39 -14.76 -1.79
CA VAL A 160 8.62 -15.21 -3.15
C VAL A 160 9.47 -14.16 -3.86
N HIS A 161 10.72 -14.50 -4.16
CA HIS A 161 11.63 -13.62 -4.88
C HIS A 161 11.54 -13.93 -6.36
N LEU A 162 10.95 -13.03 -7.14
CA LEU A 162 10.71 -13.22 -8.56
C LEU A 162 12.00 -13.05 -9.38
N ASN A 163 12.08 -13.77 -10.48
CA ASN A 163 13.15 -13.63 -11.48
C ASN A 163 12.77 -12.72 -12.66
N LYS A 164 11.49 -12.42 -12.79
CA LYS A 164 10.94 -11.44 -13.75
C LYS A 164 10.00 -10.48 -13.03
N SER A 165 10.12 -9.21 -13.33
CA SER A 165 9.22 -8.21 -12.76
C SER A 165 7.92 -8.11 -13.54
N VAL A 166 6.86 -7.73 -12.84
CA VAL A 166 5.58 -7.34 -13.42
C VAL A 166 5.31 -5.89 -13.09
N GLU A 167 5.04 -5.09 -14.10
CA GLU A 167 4.73 -3.68 -13.89
C GLU A 167 3.34 -3.51 -13.29
N ILE A 168 3.25 -2.61 -12.32
CA ILE A 168 2.01 -2.11 -11.75
C ILE A 168 1.97 -0.59 -11.92
N ASN A 169 0.95 -0.11 -12.59
CA ASN A 169 0.73 1.31 -12.84
C ASN A 169 -0.48 1.79 -12.05
N CYS A 170 -0.27 2.70 -11.11
CA CYS A 170 -1.32 3.24 -10.27
C CYS A 170 -1.53 4.71 -10.56
N THR A 171 -2.77 5.10 -10.79
CA THR A 171 -3.14 6.47 -11.15
C THR A 171 -4.21 7.02 -10.23
N ARG A 172 -4.12 8.31 -9.98
CA ARG A 172 -5.18 9.14 -9.40
C ARG A 172 -5.49 10.27 -10.38
N PRO A 173 -6.45 10.09 -11.30
CA PRO A 173 -6.72 11.04 -12.37
C PRO A 173 -7.53 12.26 -11.90
N SER A 174 -8.02 12.28 -10.67
CA SER A 174 -8.71 13.43 -10.12
C SER A 174 -7.75 14.59 -9.85
N ASN A 175 -8.17 15.78 -10.20
CA ASN A 175 -7.41 16.99 -9.94
C ASN A 175 -7.80 17.54 -8.56
N ASN A 176 -6.96 17.27 -7.56
CA ASN A 176 -7.14 17.80 -6.21
C ASN A 176 -6.57 19.21 -6.13
N THR A 177 -7.30 20.10 -5.50
CA THR A 177 -6.81 21.44 -5.18
C THR A 177 -6.35 21.47 -3.73
N ARG A 178 -5.06 21.75 -3.54
CA ARG A 178 -4.47 21.95 -2.21
C ARG A 178 -4.52 23.41 -1.83
N THR A 179 -5.10 23.69 -0.67
CA THR A 179 -5.11 25.03 -0.07
C THR A 179 -4.59 24.95 1.36
N SER A 180 -4.09 26.06 1.89
CA SER A 180 -3.62 26.14 3.27
C SER A 180 -4.60 26.94 4.12
N ILE A 181 -4.69 26.54 5.40
CA ILE A 181 -5.42 27.24 6.44
C ILE A 181 -4.43 27.60 7.54
N THR A 182 -4.42 28.86 7.95
CA THR A 182 -3.65 29.28 9.13
C THR A 182 -4.41 28.87 10.40
N ILE A 183 -3.81 27.97 11.19
CA ILE A 183 -4.42 27.43 12.41
C ILE A 183 -3.77 27.94 13.70
N GLY A 184 -2.75 28.77 13.58
CA GLY A 184 -2.03 29.40 14.68
C GLY A 184 -0.87 30.23 14.17
N PRO A 185 -0.15 30.96 15.04
CA PRO A 185 1.02 31.74 14.63
C PRO A 185 2.08 30.84 13.99
N GLY A 186 2.38 31.07 12.71
CA GLY A 186 3.35 30.30 11.94
C GLY A 186 2.93 28.84 11.66
N GLN A 187 1.68 28.47 11.90
CA GLN A 187 1.17 27.11 11.67
C GLN A 187 0.18 27.08 10.52
N LEU A 188 0.47 26.27 9.51
CA LEU A 188 -0.37 26.05 8.35
C LEU A 188 -0.87 24.60 8.32
N PHE A 189 -2.15 24.43 8.03
CA PHE A 189 -2.75 23.15 7.72
C PHE A 189 -3.07 23.09 6.23
N TYR A 190 -2.51 22.10 5.54
CA TYR A 190 -2.77 21.87 4.12
C TYR A 190 -3.95 20.93 3.96
N ARG A 191 -4.95 21.37 3.23
CA ARG A 191 -6.21 20.65 3.03
C ARG A 191 -6.51 20.45 1.55
N THR A 192 -7.39 19.48 1.27
CA THR A 192 -8.06 19.39 -0.02
C THR A 192 -9.25 20.37 -0.02
N GLY A 193 -9.19 21.40 -0.84
CA GLY A 193 -10.26 22.38 -0.98
C GLY A 193 -11.35 21.92 -1.95
N ASP A 194 -10.98 21.33 -3.06
CA ASP A 194 -11.89 20.82 -4.09
C ASP A 194 -11.27 19.61 -4.80
N ILE A 195 -12.12 18.74 -5.31
CA ILE A 195 -11.73 17.60 -6.14
C ILE A 195 -12.52 17.67 -7.43
N THR A 196 -11.83 17.79 -8.55
CA THR A 196 -12.42 17.82 -9.89
C THR A 196 -11.97 16.60 -10.69
N GLY A 197 -12.80 16.12 -11.60
CA GLY A 197 -12.51 14.95 -12.42
C GLY A 197 -13.23 13.69 -11.95
N ASP A 198 -12.91 12.58 -12.60
CA ASP A 198 -13.55 11.31 -12.35
C ASP A 198 -12.75 10.48 -11.33
N ILE A 199 -13.18 10.52 -10.08
CA ILE A 199 -12.59 9.76 -8.97
C ILE A 199 -12.67 8.23 -9.22
N ARG A 200 -13.62 7.77 -10.03
CA ARG A 200 -13.83 6.37 -10.36
C ARG A 200 -12.70 5.73 -11.15
N LYS A 201 -11.88 6.54 -11.80
CA LYS A 201 -10.70 6.09 -12.55
C LYS A 201 -9.46 5.88 -11.67
N ALA A 202 -9.61 5.96 -10.37
CA ALA A 202 -8.56 5.68 -9.44
C ALA A 202 -8.35 4.16 -9.32
N TYR A 203 -7.31 3.65 -9.95
CA TYR A 203 -7.04 2.22 -10.01
C TYR A 203 -5.55 1.92 -10.23
N CYS A 204 -5.19 0.67 -9.98
CA CYS A 204 -3.91 0.12 -10.39
C CYS A 204 -4.13 -0.87 -11.54
N GLU A 205 -3.27 -0.82 -12.53
CA GLU A 205 -3.29 -1.69 -13.69
C GLU A 205 -2.11 -2.67 -13.67
N VAL A 206 -2.40 -3.92 -13.94
CA VAL A 206 -1.40 -4.98 -14.07
C VAL A 206 -1.67 -5.75 -15.37
N ASN A 207 -0.63 -6.06 -16.14
CA ASN A 207 -0.77 -6.88 -17.33
C ASN A 207 -1.15 -8.31 -16.95
N ARG A 208 -2.33 -8.76 -17.37
CA ARG A 208 -2.89 -10.08 -17.02
C ARG A 208 -2.02 -11.23 -17.48
N THR A 209 -1.54 -11.19 -18.71
CA THR A 209 -0.72 -12.26 -19.29
C THR A 209 0.58 -12.44 -18.52
N LYS A 210 1.27 -11.34 -18.27
CA LYS A 210 2.54 -11.35 -17.50
C LYS A 210 2.33 -11.82 -16.07
N TRP A 211 1.26 -11.36 -15.41
CA TRP A 211 0.95 -11.77 -14.05
C TRP A 211 0.64 -13.28 -13.96
N ASN A 212 -0.20 -13.78 -14.85
CA ASN A 212 -0.56 -15.20 -14.87
C ASN A 212 0.64 -16.10 -15.17
N GLU A 213 1.53 -15.66 -16.06
CA GLU A 213 2.78 -16.38 -16.35
C GLU A 213 3.67 -16.49 -15.12
N VAL A 214 3.87 -15.37 -14.42
CA VAL A 214 4.66 -15.35 -13.18
C VAL A 214 4.00 -16.20 -12.10
N LEU A 215 2.69 -16.13 -11.95
CA LEU A 215 1.97 -16.89 -10.93
C LEU A 215 2.00 -18.41 -11.20
N LYS A 216 1.98 -18.82 -12.46
CA LYS A 216 2.20 -20.23 -12.85
C LYS A 216 3.59 -20.73 -12.45
N GLN A 217 4.63 -19.94 -12.68
CA GLN A 217 5.99 -20.28 -12.27
C GLN A 217 6.13 -20.34 -10.75
N VAL A 218 5.48 -19.43 -10.03
CA VAL A 218 5.42 -19.48 -8.55
C VAL A 218 4.73 -20.75 -8.07
N THR A 219 3.64 -21.14 -8.71
CA THR A 219 2.93 -22.39 -8.40
C THR A 219 3.82 -23.62 -8.58
N ILE A 220 4.56 -23.70 -9.68
CA ILE A 220 5.50 -24.79 -9.94
C ILE A 220 6.56 -24.86 -8.85
N LYS A 221 7.12 -23.70 -8.47
CA LYS A 221 8.16 -23.62 -7.44
C LYS A 221 7.64 -24.01 -6.06
N LEU A 222 6.42 -23.60 -5.71
CA LEU A 222 5.77 -24.00 -4.46
C LEU A 222 5.47 -25.51 -4.42
N LYS A 223 5.11 -26.12 -5.54
CA LYS A 223 4.92 -27.57 -5.62
C LYS A 223 6.20 -28.36 -5.34
N GLU A 224 7.34 -27.88 -5.77
CA GLU A 224 8.64 -28.47 -5.45
C GLU A 224 8.92 -28.52 -3.95
N HIS A 225 8.49 -27.48 -3.22
CA HIS A 225 8.69 -27.39 -1.76
C HIS A 225 7.62 -28.12 -0.94
N PHE A 226 6.40 -28.27 -1.46
CA PHE A 226 5.25 -28.83 -0.75
C PHE A 226 4.79 -30.21 -1.28
N GLY A 227 5.68 -30.96 -1.94
CA GLY A 227 5.43 -32.36 -2.27
C GLY A 227 4.34 -32.59 -3.32
N ASN A 228 4.27 -31.77 -4.36
CA ASN A 228 3.32 -31.87 -5.47
C ASN A 228 1.83 -31.77 -5.07
N LYS A 229 1.53 -31.16 -3.94
CA LYS A 229 0.15 -30.84 -3.57
C LYS A 229 -0.44 -29.80 -4.52
N ASN A 230 -1.75 -29.76 -4.62
CA ASN A 230 -2.42 -28.72 -5.37
C ASN A 230 -2.26 -27.37 -4.67
N ILE A 231 -1.77 -26.39 -5.43
CA ILE A 231 -1.53 -25.03 -4.93
C ILE A 231 -2.69 -24.14 -5.37
N SER A 232 -3.31 -23.46 -4.41
CA SER A 232 -4.34 -22.46 -4.69
C SER A 232 -3.97 -21.12 -4.04
N PHE A 233 -4.38 -20.04 -4.68
CA PHE A 233 -4.24 -18.69 -4.16
C PHE A 233 -5.63 -18.16 -3.81
N GLN A 234 -5.75 -17.55 -2.65
CA GLN A 234 -6.97 -16.94 -2.17
C GLN A 234 -6.71 -15.52 -1.67
N PRO A 235 -7.72 -14.66 -1.64
CA PRO A 235 -7.60 -13.33 -1.05
C PRO A 235 -7.22 -13.40 0.43
N PRO A 236 -6.74 -12.28 1.02
CA PRO A 236 -6.47 -12.21 2.45
C PRO A 236 -7.67 -12.64 3.30
N ALA A 237 -7.39 -13.32 4.41
CA ALA A 237 -8.44 -13.84 5.29
C ALA A 237 -9.23 -12.75 6.02
N GLY A 238 -8.63 -11.59 6.24
CA GLY A 238 -9.21 -10.47 6.96
C GLY A 238 -8.17 -9.72 7.80
N GLY A 239 -8.61 -8.69 8.47
CA GLY A 239 -7.79 -7.83 9.31
C GLY A 239 -7.91 -6.36 8.90
N ASP A 240 -6.96 -5.56 9.35
CA ASP A 240 -6.90 -4.14 9.02
C ASP A 240 -6.62 -3.90 7.54
N LEU A 241 -7.02 -2.74 7.04
CA LEU A 241 -6.84 -2.37 5.64
C LEU A 241 -5.37 -2.44 5.20
N GLU A 242 -4.45 -2.14 6.09
CA GLU A 242 -3.01 -2.14 5.86
C GLU A 242 -2.45 -3.52 5.47
N ILE A 243 -3.07 -4.60 5.95
CA ILE A 243 -2.63 -5.97 5.68
C ILE A 243 -3.52 -6.72 4.67
N THR A 244 -4.77 -6.31 4.52
CA THR A 244 -5.71 -6.94 3.59
C THR A 244 -5.63 -6.39 2.17
N THR A 245 -4.89 -5.32 1.98
CA THR A 245 -4.68 -4.67 0.68
C THR A 245 -3.19 -4.50 0.42
N HIS A 246 -2.86 -4.25 -0.84
CA HIS A 246 -1.53 -3.79 -1.21
C HIS A 246 -1.40 -2.31 -0.87
N HIS A 247 -0.73 -2.02 0.24
CA HIS A 247 -0.47 -0.67 0.72
C HIS A 247 0.91 -0.21 0.25
N PHE A 248 0.99 1.00 -0.28
CA PHE A 248 2.26 1.59 -0.72
C PHE A 248 2.16 3.12 -0.81
N ASN A 249 3.30 3.76 -0.95
CA ASN A 249 3.42 5.19 -1.12
C ASN A 249 3.66 5.54 -2.59
N CYS A 250 2.84 6.45 -3.11
CA CYS A 250 3.01 7.03 -4.43
C CYS A 250 3.16 8.55 -4.31
N ARG A 251 4.38 9.06 -4.48
CA ARG A 251 4.71 10.49 -4.42
C ARG A 251 4.19 11.23 -3.19
N GLY A 252 4.12 10.55 -2.04
CA GLY A 252 3.63 11.13 -0.80
C GLY A 252 2.14 10.91 -0.53
N GLU A 253 1.41 10.24 -1.42
CA GLU A 253 0.08 9.74 -1.15
C GLU A 253 0.09 8.23 -0.90
N PHE A 254 -0.70 7.78 0.05
CA PHE A 254 -0.71 6.40 0.51
C PHE A 254 -1.92 5.67 -0.07
N PHE A 255 -1.63 4.67 -0.91
CA PHE A 255 -2.60 3.90 -1.66
C PHE A 255 -2.84 2.54 -1.01
N TYR A 256 -4.07 2.07 -1.12
CA TYR A 256 -4.54 0.77 -0.66
C TYR A 256 -5.26 0.09 -1.81
N CYS A 257 -4.56 -0.81 -2.51
CA CYS A 257 -5.10 -1.52 -3.66
C CYS A 257 -5.69 -2.86 -3.24
N ASN A 258 -6.90 -3.15 -3.67
CA ASN A 258 -7.53 -4.45 -3.49
C ASN A 258 -6.91 -5.45 -4.49
N THR A 259 -6.23 -6.46 -3.96
CA THR A 259 -5.51 -7.47 -4.75
C THR A 259 -6.32 -8.76 -4.98
N THR A 260 -7.60 -8.77 -4.69
CA THR A 260 -8.45 -9.98 -4.84
C THR A 260 -8.36 -10.58 -6.23
N GLN A 261 -8.31 -9.75 -7.27
CA GLN A 261 -8.23 -10.22 -8.65
C GLN A 261 -6.86 -10.81 -9.03
N LEU A 262 -5.81 -10.50 -8.28
CA LEU A 262 -4.48 -11.06 -8.50
C LEU A 262 -4.35 -12.48 -7.93
N PHE A 263 -5.07 -12.80 -6.87
CA PHE A 263 -4.96 -14.03 -6.10
C PHE A 263 -6.26 -14.84 -6.05
N ASN A 264 -7.04 -14.80 -7.12
CA ASN A 264 -8.27 -15.59 -7.21
C ASN A 264 -8.05 -16.79 -8.15
N GLY A 265 -8.22 -18.01 -7.64
CA GLY A 265 -8.00 -19.25 -8.37
C GLY A 265 -8.85 -19.38 -9.65
N THR A 266 -10.06 -18.84 -9.69
CA THR A 266 -10.94 -18.85 -10.86
C THR A 266 -10.40 -18.05 -12.05
N TYR A 267 -9.54 -17.06 -11.81
CA TYR A 267 -8.92 -16.29 -12.89
C TYR A 267 -7.75 -17.01 -13.55
N MET A 268 -7.18 -18.02 -12.90
CA MET A 268 -6.06 -18.80 -13.47
C MET A 268 -6.52 -19.79 -14.53
N GLU A 269 -7.75 -20.31 -14.45
CA GLU A 269 -8.32 -21.23 -15.42
C GLU A 269 -8.66 -20.56 -16.76
N ASN A 270 -8.93 -19.26 -16.75
CA ASN A 270 -9.19 -18.45 -17.96
C ASN A 270 -7.93 -17.80 -18.53
N ALA A 271 -6.81 -18.51 -18.51
CA ALA A 271 -5.48 -18.02 -18.88
C ALA A 271 -5.31 -17.57 -20.36
N THR A 272 -6.34 -17.66 -21.17
CA THR A 272 -6.33 -17.25 -22.59
C THR A 272 -6.82 -15.81 -22.83
N MET A 273 -7.29 -15.12 -21.78
CA MET A 273 -7.73 -13.75 -21.93
C MET A 273 -6.56 -12.75 -21.85
N ASN A 274 -6.18 -12.23 -23.01
CA ASN A 274 -5.36 -11.02 -23.08
C ASN A 274 -6.10 -9.87 -22.43
N GLY A 275 -5.40 -9.03 -21.68
CA GLY A 275 -6.01 -7.85 -21.09
C GLY A 275 -5.26 -7.30 -19.89
N THR A 276 -5.89 -6.33 -19.27
CA THR A 276 -5.37 -5.66 -18.10
C THR A 276 -6.22 -6.03 -16.88
N ILE A 277 -5.57 -6.34 -15.78
CA ILE A 277 -6.24 -6.49 -14.47
C ILE A 277 -6.33 -5.10 -13.86
N ILE A 278 -7.56 -4.70 -13.52
CA ILE A 278 -7.83 -3.41 -12.88
C ILE A 278 -8.11 -3.67 -11.40
N LEU A 279 -7.28 -3.10 -10.54
CA LEU A 279 -7.42 -3.20 -9.10
C LEU A 279 -8.02 -1.91 -8.54
N PRO A 280 -9.18 -1.98 -7.86
CA PRO A 280 -9.74 -0.83 -7.18
C PRO A 280 -8.80 -0.37 -6.06
N ARG A 281 -8.69 0.94 -5.86
CA ARG A 281 -7.86 1.50 -4.81
C ARG A 281 -8.59 2.52 -3.96
N LYS A 282 -8.10 2.66 -2.73
CA LYS A 282 -8.48 3.71 -1.79
C LYS A 282 -7.26 4.53 -1.43
N ILE A 283 -7.47 5.77 -1.01
CA ILE A 283 -6.44 6.67 -0.50
C ILE A 283 -6.74 7.00 0.95
N LYS A 284 -5.70 7.07 1.74
CA LYS A 284 -5.77 7.49 3.13
C LYS A 284 -4.70 8.55 3.39
N GLN A 285 -5.04 9.60 4.11
CA GLN A 285 -4.12 10.69 4.45
C GLN A 285 -3.56 10.56 5.87
N ILE A 286 -4.30 9.95 6.79
CA ILE A 286 -3.83 9.73 8.16
C ILE A 286 -3.34 8.29 8.25
N ILE A 287 -2.06 8.14 8.50
CA ILE A 287 -1.36 6.85 8.54
C ILE A 287 -0.54 6.72 9.81
N ASN A 288 -0.43 5.49 10.30
CA ASN A 288 0.54 5.11 11.32
C ASN A 288 1.80 4.63 10.62
N MET A 289 2.80 5.51 10.53
CA MET A 289 4.11 5.12 9.99
C MET A 289 4.79 4.15 10.95
N TRP A 290 5.44 3.13 10.38
CA TRP A 290 6.25 2.15 11.13
C TRP A 290 5.47 1.37 12.20
N GLN A 291 4.14 1.27 12.07
CA GLN A 291 3.28 0.66 13.08
C GLN A 291 3.50 1.25 14.50
N GLY A 292 3.95 2.50 14.56
CA GLY A 292 4.20 3.20 15.81
C GLY A 292 2.90 3.45 16.57
N VAL A 293 2.86 3.06 17.84
CA VAL A 293 1.75 3.37 18.73
C VAL A 293 1.93 4.79 19.28
N GLY A 294 0.87 5.59 19.27
CA GLY A 294 0.85 6.92 19.87
C GLY A 294 1.20 8.08 18.94
N GLN A 295 1.62 7.82 17.70
CA GLN A 295 1.87 8.86 16.69
C GLN A 295 1.25 8.48 15.34
N ALA A 296 0.58 9.44 14.73
CA ALA A 296 0.05 9.32 13.38
C ALA A 296 0.54 10.50 12.53
N MET A 297 0.70 10.28 11.24
CA MET A 297 1.10 11.31 10.29
C MET A 297 -0.07 11.65 9.38
N TYR A 298 -0.36 12.93 9.22
CA TYR A 298 -1.22 13.44 8.16
C TYR A 298 -0.35 13.77 6.94
N ALA A 299 -0.58 13.07 5.84
CA ALA A 299 0.06 13.35 4.56
C ALA A 299 -0.73 14.46 3.85
N PRO A 300 -0.15 15.64 3.62
CA PRO A 300 -0.85 16.71 2.90
C PRO A 300 -1.26 16.26 1.51
N PRO A 301 -2.41 16.71 0.99
CA PRO A 301 -2.84 16.36 -0.35
C PRO A 301 -1.86 16.89 -1.40
N ILE A 302 -1.70 16.17 -2.50
CA ILE A 302 -0.91 16.60 -3.64
C ILE A 302 -1.86 17.11 -4.72
N SER A 303 -1.56 18.29 -5.26
CA SER A 303 -2.34 18.89 -6.33
C SER A 303 -2.10 18.17 -7.67
N GLY A 304 -3.13 18.14 -8.50
CA GLY A 304 -3.05 17.57 -9.84
C GLY A 304 -3.21 16.05 -9.89
N ASN A 305 -2.88 15.48 -11.02
CA ASN A 305 -2.91 14.05 -11.27
C ASN A 305 -1.65 13.37 -10.74
N ILE A 306 -1.79 12.18 -10.20
CA ILE A 306 -0.67 11.36 -9.75
C ILE A 306 -0.66 10.05 -10.51
N SER A 307 0.51 9.66 -10.99
CA SER A 307 0.75 8.37 -11.61
C SER A 307 2.07 7.80 -11.11
N CYS A 308 2.05 6.54 -10.70
CA CYS A 308 3.23 5.79 -10.25
C CYS A 308 3.34 4.50 -11.04
N LEU A 309 4.50 4.30 -11.66
CA LEU A 309 4.88 3.04 -12.28
C LEU A 309 5.88 2.35 -11.35
N SER A 310 5.57 1.13 -10.95
CA SER A 310 6.42 0.31 -10.07
C SER A 310 6.57 -1.09 -10.65
N ASN A 311 7.63 -1.76 -10.26
CA ASN A 311 7.89 -3.15 -10.65
C ASN A 311 7.66 -4.08 -9.46
N ILE A 312 6.77 -5.05 -9.61
CA ILE A 312 6.58 -6.11 -8.63
C ILE A 312 7.74 -7.08 -8.76
N THR A 313 8.57 -7.17 -7.73
CA THR A 313 9.77 -8.02 -7.69
C THR A 313 9.70 -9.14 -6.66
N GLY A 314 8.68 -9.12 -5.83
CA GLY A 314 8.45 -10.14 -4.82
C GLY A 314 7.01 -10.16 -4.33
N ILE A 315 6.65 -11.26 -3.68
CA ILE A 315 5.32 -11.48 -3.12
C ILE A 315 5.50 -11.99 -1.69
N LEU A 316 4.71 -11.45 -0.77
CA LEU A 316 4.61 -11.96 0.60
C LEU A 316 3.37 -12.85 0.70
N LEU A 317 3.56 -14.09 1.11
CA LEU A 317 2.48 -15.06 1.22
C LEU A 317 2.44 -15.67 2.63
N THR A 318 1.23 -16.01 3.04
CA THR A 318 0.97 -16.81 4.25
C THR A 318 0.24 -18.08 3.84
N ARG A 319 0.69 -19.23 4.34
CA ARG A 319 0.08 -20.52 4.07
C ARG A 319 -1.00 -20.82 5.09
N ASP A 320 -2.17 -21.26 4.64
CA ASP A 320 -3.23 -21.73 5.54
C ASP A 320 -2.78 -23.02 6.25
N GLY A 321 -3.03 -23.07 7.54
CA GLY A 321 -2.80 -24.24 8.35
C GLY A 321 -3.85 -25.33 8.10
N GLY A 322 -3.55 -26.55 8.51
CA GLY A 322 -4.46 -27.68 8.43
C GLY A 322 -3.71 -29.02 8.45
N ILE A 323 -4.35 -30.03 9.00
CA ILE A 323 -3.82 -31.39 9.06
C ILE A 323 -4.34 -32.18 7.86
N ASN A 324 -3.47 -32.84 7.11
CA ASN A 324 -3.80 -33.78 6.03
C ASN A 324 -4.60 -33.23 4.84
N ASN A 325 -4.32 -32.04 4.37
CA ASN A 325 -4.89 -31.54 3.14
C ASN A 325 -4.05 -31.95 1.93
N THR A 326 -4.70 -32.42 0.88
CA THR A 326 -4.11 -32.61 -0.46
C THR A 326 -3.85 -31.28 -1.17
N ASN A 327 -4.37 -30.20 -0.62
CA ASN A 327 -4.29 -28.86 -1.16
C ASN A 327 -3.58 -27.93 -0.18
N GLU A 328 -2.75 -27.02 -0.70
CA GLU A 328 -2.16 -25.91 0.05
C GLU A 328 -2.72 -24.59 -0.47
N THR A 329 -3.15 -23.75 0.45
CA THR A 329 -3.72 -22.42 0.14
C THR A 329 -2.77 -21.34 0.60
N PHE A 330 -2.47 -20.40 -0.28
CA PHE A 330 -1.60 -19.25 -0.02
C PHE A 330 -2.38 -17.96 -0.13
N ARG A 331 -2.19 -17.08 0.84
CA ARG A 331 -2.82 -15.76 0.90
C ARG A 331 -1.78 -14.66 1.01
N PRO A 332 -1.97 -13.56 0.25
CA PRO A 332 -1.07 -12.43 0.35
C PRO A 332 -1.15 -11.69 1.70
#